data_0fec25b80a63dd6908ddf3258f4f54ea
#
_entry.id   0fec25b80a63dd6908ddf3258f4f54ea
#
_cell.length_a   1.000
_cell.length_b   1.000
_cell.length_c   1.000
_cell.angle_alpha   90.00
_cell.angle_beta   90.00
_cell.angle_gamma   90.00
#
_symmetry.space_group_name_H-M   'P 1'
#
loop_
_entity.id
_entity.type
_entity.pdbx_description
1 polymer ?
#
loop_
_entity_poly.entity_id
_entity_poly.type
_entity_poly.pdbx_seq_one_letter_code
_entity_poly.pdbx_strand_id
1 'polypeptide(L)'
;MASRPNLLAKGQKIMQDDPIPLITFLNGTEVPALGQGTWAMGEDAGHARAEIESLKAGIDLGMTLIDTAEMYGDGGAEEIVGQAIRGRRDEVFVVSKVYPWNASLKGTIEACERSLERLGTDRIDLYLLHWRGNYPLAETVSAFEMLKTSGKIGAWGVSNFDTDDMQELLGVPDGANVAANQVLYNLSRRGIEFDLLPWCQSRKIPIMAYSPIEQGNILHHPELIRIAKAYQATPAQLALAFLLERDGVIVIPKTSNAERAAENRDCVSLDITDEDWQALDAAFPPPAKKKPLEML
;
A
#
# COMPACT_ATOMS: atom_id res chain seq x y z
N MET A 1 10.95 -17.96 -29.29
CA MET A 1 12.34 -17.62 -28.91
C MET A 1 12.61 -16.20 -29.39
N ALA A 2 12.41 -15.22 -28.55
CA ALA A 2 12.80 -13.84 -28.83
C ALA A 2 13.96 -13.52 -27.90
N SER A 3 15.10 -13.22 -28.48
CA SER A 3 16.35 -12.87 -27.83
C SER A 3 16.20 -11.60 -27.02
N ARG A 4 16.43 -11.67 -25.70
CA ARG A 4 16.64 -10.50 -24.85
C ARG A 4 17.96 -9.81 -25.23
N PRO A 5 18.01 -8.50 -25.39
CA PRO A 5 19.23 -7.79 -25.64
C PRO A 5 19.99 -7.50 -24.34
N ASN A 6 21.28 -7.70 -24.41
CA ASN A 6 22.40 -7.12 -23.65
C ASN A 6 22.34 -7.05 -22.12
N LEU A 7 23.20 -7.86 -21.53
CA LEU A 7 23.80 -7.65 -20.22
C LEU A 7 24.43 -6.24 -20.13
N LEU A 8 23.73 -5.30 -19.55
CA LEU A 8 24.31 -4.05 -19.09
C LEU A 8 25.20 -4.34 -17.88
N ALA A 9 26.36 -3.73 -17.83
CA ALA A 9 27.35 -3.93 -16.78
C ALA A 9 26.75 -3.57 -15.40
N LYS A 10 26.95 -4.41 -14.38
CA LYS A 10 26.66 -4.14 -12.97
C LYS A 10 27.19 -2.74 -12.62
N GLY A 11 26.31 -1.79 -12.34
CA GLY A 11 26.71 -0.45 -11.90
C GLY A 11 26.22 0.74 -12.73
N GLN A 12 25.20 0.58 -13.58
CA GLN A 12 24.65 1.72 -14.28
C GLN A 12 23.76 2.56 -13.33
N LYS A 13 24.02 3.89 -13.28
CA LYS A 13 23.34 4.87 -12.46
C LYS A 13 21.83 4.79 -12.70
N ILE A 14 21.05 4.63 -11.62
CA ILE A 14 19.59 4.68 -11.60
C ILE A 14 19.14 5.92 -12.38
N MET A 15 18.39 5.73 -13.47
CA MET A 15 17.76 6.82 -14.20
C MET A 15 16.39 7.08 -13.57
N GLN A 16 16.10 8.30 -13.12
CA GLN A 16 14.82 8.74 -12.56
C GLN A 16 13.64 8.64 -13.57
N ASP A 17 13.89 8.16 -14.78
CA ASP A 17 12.96 8.19 -15.91
C ASP A 17 12.12 6.90 -16.07
N ASP A 18 12.41 5.82 -15.33
CA ASP A 18 11.60 4.61 -15.44
C ASP A 18 10.21 4.84 -14.82
N PRO A 19 9.12 4.59 -15.55
CA PRO A 19 7.78 4.79 -15.01
C PRO A 19 7.49 3.81 -13.87
N ILE A 20 6.78 4.28 -12.83
CA ILE A 20 6.26 3.38 -11.80
C ILE A 20 5.25 2.44 -12.48
N PRO A 21 5.36 1.10 -12.31
CA PRO A 21 4.37 0.16 -12.83
C PRO A 21 2.96 0.50 -12.33
N LEU A 22 1.95 0.25 -13.17
CA LEU A 22 0.56 0.48 -12.80
C LEU A 22 -0.13 -0.82 -12.41
N ILE A 23 -1.00 -0.75 -11.42
CA ILE A 23 -1.92 -1.80 -11.01
C ILE A 23 -3.33 -1.38 -11.41
N THR A 24 -4.04 -2.27 -12.10
CA THR A 24 -5.42 -2.02 -12.53
C THR A 24 -6.40 -2.71 -11.58
N PHE A 25 -7.31 -1.95 -10.98
CA PHE A 25 -8.43 -2.46 -10.20
C PHE A 25 -9.51 -3.07 -11.12
N LEU A 26 -10.40 -3.90 -10.55
CA LEU A 26 -11.50 -4.53 -11.30
C LEU A 26 -12.43 -3.53 -12.01
N ASN A 27 -12.57 -2.32 -11.50
CA ASN A 27 -13.36 -1.25 -12.11
C ASN A 27 -12.63 -0.50 -13.23
N GLY A 28 -11.41 -0.92 -13.59
CA GLY A 28 -10.58 -0.31 -14.64
C GLY A 28 -9.74 0.90 -14.17
N THR A 29 -9.81 1.30 -12.90
CA THR A 29 -8.95 2.37 -12.37
C THR A 29 -7.50 1.87 -12.28
N GLU A 30 -6.56 2.68 -12.77
CA GLU A 30 -5.13 2.40 -12.68
C GLU A 30 -4.48 3.28 -11.60
N VAL A 31 -3.60 2.66 -10.82
CA VAL A 31 -2.83 3.33 -9.75
C VAL A 31 -1.37 2.92 -9.81
N PRO A 32 -0.42 3.77 -9.35
CA PRO A 32 0.97 3.37 -9.26
C PRO A 32 1.14 2.23 -8.25
N ALA A 33 1.96 1.23 -8.61
CA ALA A 33 2.31 0.12 -7.73
C ALA A 33 3.15 0.55 -6.51
N LEU A 34 3.76 1.74 -6.56
CA LEU A 34 4.46 2.37 -5.45
C LEU A 34 3.74 3.64 -5.03
N GLY A 35 3.21 3.65 -3.82
CA GLY A 35 2.52 4.79 -3.21
C GLY A 35 3.24 5.30 -1.96
N GLN A 36 2.52 6.02 -1.12
CA GLN A 36 3.02 6.64 0.11
C GLN A 36 2.10 6.31 1.29
N GLY A 37 2.65 5.76 2.38
CA GLY A 37 1.95 5.55 3.65
C GLY A 37 2.08 6.76 4.57
N THR A 38 1.14 6.94 5.49
CA THR A 38 1.11 8.08 6.43
C THR A 38 1.00 7.67 7.91
N TRP A 39 1.22 6.39 8.23
CA TRP A 39 1.21 5.94 9.62
C TRP A 39 2.19 6.76 10.48
N ALA A 40 1.77 7.18 11.69
CA ALA A 40 2.48 8.08 12.59
C ALA A 40 2.82 9.47 11.99
N MET A 41 2.04 9.96 11.01
CA MET A 41 2.01 11.37 10.63
C MET A 41 0.90 12.10 11.40
N GLY A 42 1.06 13.41 11.57
CA GLY A 42 0.09 14.27 12.25
C GLY A 42 0.02 14.10 13.78
N GLU A 43 0.94 13.36 14.38
CA GLU A 43 1.02 13.17 15.84
C GLU A 43 1.76 14.32 16.54
N ASP A 44 2.66 14.99 15.84
CA ASP A 44 3.44 16.13 16.34
C ASP A 44 3.40 17.30 15.35
N ALA A 45 2.81 18.40 15.78
CA ALA A 45 2.71 19.63 14.97
C ALA A 45 4.07 20.18 14.50
N GLY A 46 5.15 19.89 15.25
CA GLY A 46 6.51 20.26 14.88
C GLY A 46 7.02 19.56 13.63
N HIS A 47 6.47 18.40 13.29
CA HIS A 47 6.84 17.61 12.12
C HIS A 47 5.92 17.84 10.90
N ALA A 48 4.76 18.46 11.09
CA ALA A 48 3.73 18.60 10.06
C ALA A 48 4.27 19.17 8.73
N ARG A 49 5.13 20.18 8.77
CA ARG A 49 5.72 20.77 7.56
C ARG A 49 6.57 19.76 6.78
N ALA A 50 7.42 19.00 7.47
CA ALA A 50 8.29 18.01 6.83
C ALA A 50 7.47 16.85 6.22
N GLU A 51 6.40 16.43 6.91
CA GLU A 51 5.46 15.40 6.45
C GLU A 51 4.74 15.85 5.17
N ILE A 52 4.21 17.08 5.14
CA ILE A 52 3.55 17.66 3.97
C ILE A 52 4.53 17.75 2.78
N GLU A 53 5.74 18.26 3.00
CA GLU A 53 6.76 18.39 1.93
C GLU A 53 7.22 17.01 1.41
N SER A 54 7.31 16.01 2.29
CA SER A 54 7.61 14.63 1.89
C SER A 54 6.53 14.05 0.96
N LEU A 55 5.25 14.22 1.32
CA LEU A 55 4.13 13.75 0.49
C LEU A 55 4.10 14.46 -0.86
N LYS A 56 4.30 15.79 -0.88
CA LYS A 56 4.37 16.56 -2.13
C LYS A 56 5.51 16.09 -3.02
N ALA A 57 6.70 15.87 -2.46
CA ALA A 57 7.83 15.34 -3.20
C ALA A 57 7.52 13.97 -3.81
N GLY A 58 6.84 13.09 -3.08
CA GLY A 58 6.39 11.80 -3.61
C GLY A 58 5.37 11.93 -4.74
N ILE A 59 4.42 12.86 -4.64
CA ILE A 59 3.46 13.14 -5.73
C ILE A 59 4.21 13.62 -6.98
N ASP A 60 5.17 14.55 -6.82
CA ASP A 60 5.98 15.09 -7.94
C ASP A 60 6.82 14.00 -8.62
N LEU A 61 7.15 12.92 -7.90
CA LEU A 61 7.89 11.75 -8.39
C LEU A 61 6.98 10.63 -8.93
N GLY A 62 5.66 10.84 -9.01
CA GLY A 62 4.70 9.88 -9.54
C GLY A 62 4.13 8.88 -8.52
N MET A 63 4.52 8.95 -7.24
CA MET A 63 3.92 8.16 -6.16
C MET A 63 2.58 8.78 -5.73
N THR A 64 1.62 8.81 -6.64
CA THR A 64 0.35 9.55 -6.49
C THR A 64 -0.70 8.81 -5.65
N LEU A 65 -0.50 7.54 -5.30
CA LEU A 65 -1.34 6.84 -4.33
C LEU A 65 -0.87 7.20 -2.91
N ILE A 66 -1.80 7.72 -2.07
CA ILE A 66 -1.52 8.08 -0.68
C ILE A 66 -2.46 7.30 0.24
N ASP A 67 -1.87 6.50 1.14
CA ASP A 67 -2.60 5.70 2.13
C ASP A 67 -2.61 6.39 3.49
N THR A 68 -3.79 6.63 4.03
CA THR A 68 -4.03 7.17 5.37
C THR A 68 -5.14 6.41 6.10
N ALA A 69 -5.54 6.85 7.28
CA ALA A 69 -6.68 6.31 8.05
C ALA A 69 -7.15 7.30 9.12
N GLU A 70 -8.45 7.23 9.52
CA GLU A 70 -8.98 8.00 10.65
C GLU A 70 -8.23 7.68 11.96
N MET A 71 -7.63 6.50 12.06
CA MET A 71 -6.83 6.07 13.20
C MET A 71 -5.50 6.83 13.34
N TYR A 72 -4.85 7.21 12.25
CA TYR A 72 -3.48 7.71 12.29
C TYR A 72 -3.43 9.12 12.86
N GLY A 73 -2.72 9.26 14.00
CA GLY A 73 -2.67 10.52 14.72
C GLY A 73 -4.06 11.07 15.13
N ASP A 74 -5.03 10.16 15.37
CA ASP A 74 -6.43 10.52 15.69
C ASP A 74 -7.07 11.45 14.63
N GLY A 75 -6.79 11.14 13.34
CA GLY A 75 -7.19 11.92 12.18
C GLY A 75 -6.17 12.96 11.72
N GLY A 76 -5.12 13.22 12.50
CA GLY A 76 -4.07 14.18 12.13
C GLY A 76 -3.35 13.81 10.82
N ALA A 77 -3.17 12.52 10.53
CA ALA A 77 -2.59 12.10 9.25
C ALA A 77 -3.48 12.48 8.05
N GLU A 78 -4.80 12.39 8.18
CA GLU A 78 -5.73 12.84 7.13
C GLU A 78 -5.64 14.36 6.92
N GLU A 79 -5.45 15.15 7.98
CA GLU A 79 -5.23 16.61 7.87
C GLU A 79 -3.91 16.94 7.16
N ILE A 80 -2.83 16.19 7.44
CA ILE A 80 -1.54 16.31 6.73
C ILE A 80 -1.73 16.00 5.24
N VAL A 81 -2.41 14.90 4.92
CA VAL A 81 -2.73 14.55 3.52
C VAL A 81 -3.55 15.66 2.86
N GLY A 82 -4.61 16.14 3.51
CA GLY A 82 -5.46 17.23 3.00
C GLY A 82 -4.66 18.49 2.66
N GLN A 83 -3.67 18.85 3.49
CA GLN A 83 -2.76 19.97 3.21
C GLN A 83 -1.80 19.68 2.05
N ALA A 84 -1.29 18.46 1.95
CA ALA A 84 -0.37 18.08 0.88
C ALA A 84 -1.03 18.08 -0.51
N ILE A 85 -2.28 17.64 -0.60
CA ILE A 85 -3.02 17.48 -1.87
C ILE A 85 -3.82 18.75 -2.27
N ARG A 86 -3.77 19.80 -1.46
CA ARG A 86 -4.52 21.05 -1.73
C ARG A 86 -4.15 21.63 -3.10
N GLY A 87 -5.17 21.77 -3.97
CA GLY A 87 -4.99 22.23 -5.35
C GLY A 87 -4.51 21.15 -6.32
N ARG A 88 -4.31 19.91 -5.86
CA ARG A 88 -3.80 18.77 -6.65
C ARG A 88 -4.66 17.51 -6.47
N ARG A 89 -5.90 17.65 -5.97
CA ARG A 89 -6.77 16.49 -5.63
C ARG A 89 -6.96 15.51 -6.79
N ASP A 90 -7.03 16.02 -8.00
CA ASP A 90 -7.25 15.21 -9.20
C ASP A 90 -5.97 14.50 -9.71
N GLU A 91 -4.81 14.84 -9.16
CA GLU A 91 -3.54 14.16 -9.46
C GLU A 91 -3.28 12.94 -8.58
N VAL A 92 -4.05 12.76 -7.50
CA VAL A 92 -3.77 11.75 -6.47
C VAL A 92 -4.92 10.76 -6.29
N PHE A 93 -4.56 9.55 -5.89
CA PHE A 93 -5.46 8.50 -5.46
C PHE A 93 -5.38 8.36 -3.94
N VAL A 94 -6.41 8.79 -3.23
CA VAL A 94 -6.45 8.81 -1.76
C VAL A 94 -7.11 7.55 -1.24
N VAL A 95 -6.42 6.85 -0.33
CA VAL A 95 -6.93 5.71 0.41
C VAL A 95 -7.10 6.12 1.87
N SER A 96 -8.27 5.88 2.47
CA SER A 96 -8.46 6.01 3.91
C SER A 96 -9.24 4.81 4.46
N LYS A 97 -9.39 4.72 5.79
CA LYS A 97 -9.90 3.51 6.44
C LYS A 97 -10.83 3.87 7.60
N VAL A 98 -11.92 3.10 7.72
CA VAL A 98 -12.82 3.16 8.87
C VAL A 98 -12.39 2.18 9.96
N TYR A 99 -12.44 2.62 11.21
CA TYR A 99 -12.25 1.75 12.37
C TYR A 99 -13.31 0.66 12.48
N PRO A 100 -12.98 -0.55 12.92
CA PRO A 100 -13.93 -1.64 13.09
C PRO A 100 -15.09 -1.33 14.04
N TRP A 101 -14.87 -0.52 15.06
CA TRP A 101 -15.95 -0.09 15.98
C TRP A 101 -16.85 1.01 15.43
N ASN A 102 -16.48 1.60 14.29
CA ASN A 102 -17.34 2.49 13.50
C ASN A 102 -18.00 1.75 12.32
N ALA A 103 -17.78 0.44 12.16
CA ALA A 103 -18.15 -0.33 10.97
C ALA A 103 -19.64 -0.76 10.89
N SER A 104 -20.52 -0.21 11.71
CA SER A 104 -21.97 -0.32 11.48
C SER A 104 -22.40 0.48 10.24
N LEU A 105 -23.57 0.21 9.68
CA LEU A 105 -24.08 0.95 8.52
C LEU A 105 -24.02 2.47 8.73
N LYS A 106 -24.55 2.97 9.85
CA LYS A 106 -24.54 4.40 10.17
C LYS A 106 -23.13 4.90 10.50
N GLY A 107 -22.40 4.16 11.32
CA GLY A 107 -21.06 4.56 11.80
C GLY A 107 -20.05 4.68 10.67
N THR A 108 -20.09 3.78 9.67
CA THR A 108 -19.21 3.84 8.49
C THR A 108 -19.46 5.10 7.67
N ILE A 109 -20.74 5.49 7.49
CA ILE A 109 -21.08 6.71 6.76
C ILE A 109 -20.59 7.95 7.51
N GLU A 110 -20.85 8.03 8.81
CA GLU A 110 -20.41 9.15 9.64
C GLU A 110 -18.89 9.25 9.75
N ALA A 111 -18.19 8.10 9.81
CA ALA A 111 -16.73 8.06 9.82
C ALA A 111 -16.15 8.58 8.50
N CYS A 112 -16.71 8.15 7.36
CA CYS A 112 -16.32 8.64 6.05
C CYS A 112 -16.50 10.17 5.92
N GLU A 113 -17.60 10.70 6.40
CA GLU A 113 -17.88 12.15 6.39
C GLU A 113 -16.84 12.93 7.20
N ARG A 114 -16.48 12.46 8.39
CA ARG A 114 -15.38 13.05 9.19
C ARG A 114 -14.03 12.96 8.49
N SER A 115 -13.74 11.84 7.82
CA SER A 115 -12.50 11.68 7.01
C SER A 115 -12.46 12.68 5.85
N LEU A 116 -13.57 12.88 5.14
CA LEU A 116 -13.67 13.87 4.06
C LEU A 116 -13.46 15.31 4.58
N GLU A 117 -13.97 15.63 5.76
CA GLU A 117 -13.75 16.95 6.40
C GLU A 117 -12.28 17.18 6.72
N ARG A 118 -11.57 16.20 7.33
CA ARG A 118 -10.15 16.29 7.66
C ARG A 118 -9.27 16.35 6.41
N LEU A 119 -9.58 15.56 5.40
CA LEU A 119 -8.91 15.58 4.09
C LEU A 119 -9.20 16.86 3.29
N GLY A 120 -10.25 17.60 3.62
CA GLY A 120 -10.67 18.80 2.88
C GLY A 120 -11.05 18.51 1.43
N THR A 121 -11.69 17.37 1.16
CA THR A 121 -12.11 16.90 -0.17
C THR A 121 -13.53 16.34 -0.13
N ASP A 122 -14.16 16.24 -1.28
CA ASP A 122 -15.50 15.67 -1.46
C ASP A 122 -15.53 14.17 -1.73
N ARG A 123 -14.38 13.55 -2.00
CA ARG A 123 -14.26 12.11 -2.31
C ARG A 123 -12.99 11.48 -1.75
N ILE A 124 -13.09 10.20 -1.39
CA ILE A 124 -11.99 9.27 -1.15
C ILE A 124 -11.99 8.27 -2.31
N ASP A 125 -10.85 7.95 -2.91
CA ASP A 125 -10.82 7.07 -4.08
C ASP A 125 -10.99 5.60 -3.68
N LEU A 126 -10.40 5.19 -2.54
CA LEU A 126 -10.56 3.84 -1.97
C LEU A 126 -10.77 3.93 -0.45
N TYR A 127 -11.88 3.40 0.05
CA TYR A 127 -12.19 3.41 1.48
C TYR A 127 -12.21 1.99 2.04
N LEU A 128 -11.38 1.71 3.06
CA LEU A 128 -11.17 0.36 3.58
C LEU A 128 -11.81 0.15 4.95
N LEU A 129 -12.29 -1.06 5.23
CA LEU A 129 -12.46 -1.53 6.61
C LEU A 129 -11.06 -1.88 7.16
N HIS A 130 -10.61 -1.21 8.23
CA HIS A 130 -9.21 -1.27 8.70
C HIS A 130 -8.79 -2.66 9.21
N TRP A 131 -9.72 -3.42 9.84
CA TRP A 131 -9.63 -4.85 10.15
C TRP A 131 -11.00 -5.41 10.50
N ARG A 132 -11.10 -6.72 10.54
CA ARG A 132 -12.35 -7.43 10.91
C ARG A 132 -12.77 -7.07 12.34
N GLY A 133 -13.96 -6.45 12.46
CA GLY A 133 -14.57 -6.09 13.74
C GLY A 133 -15.73 -7.01 14.12
N ASN A 134 -16.56 -6.53 15.04
CA ASN A 134 -17.72 -7.27 15.56
C ASN A 134 -19.02 -7.00 14.81
N TYR A 135 -19.06 -6.01 13.90
CA TYR A 135 -20.24 -5.75 13.09
C TYR A 135 -20.37 -6.77 11.97
N PRO A 136 -21.61 -7.16 11.59
CA PRO A 136 -21.84 -7.98 10.41
C PRO A 136 -21.23 -7.32 9.16
N LEU A 137 -20.47 -8.08 8.37
CA LEU A 137 -19.86 -7.53 7.14
C LEU A 137 -20.89 -6.94 6.18
N ALA A 138 -22.10 -7.50 6.12
CA ALA A 138 -23.17 -6.98 5.29
C ALA A 138 -23.58 -5.55 5.63
N GLU A 139 -23.47 -5.10 6.90
CA GLU A 139 -23.73 -3.71 7.28
C GLU A 139 -22.67 -2.77 6.74
N THR A 140 -21.39 -3.13 6.91
CA THR A 140 -20.26 -2.34 6.43
C THR A 140 -20.26 -2.26 4.90
N VAL A 141 -20.49 -3.39 4.21
CA VAL A 141 -20.58 -3.44 2.74
C VAL A 141 -21.74 -2.57 2.24
N SER A 142 -22.94 -2.67 2.88
CA SER A 142 -24.06 -1.81 2.51
C SER A 142 -23.73 -0.33 2.67
N ALA A 143 -23.03 0.07 3.73
CA ALA A 143 -22.58 1.44 3.92
C ALA A 143 -21.61 1.89 2.82
N PHE A 144 -20.66 1.05 2.45
CA PHE A 144 -19.72 1.33 1.37
C PHE A 144 -20.43 1.51 0.03
N GLU A 145 -21.38 0.65 -0.32
CA GLU A 145 -22.15 0.79 -1.56
C GLU A 145 -23.02 2.07 -1.57
N MET A 146 -23.59 2.47 -0.42
CA MET A 146 -24.27 3.76 -0.30
C MET A 146 -23.31 4.94 -0.50
N LEU A 147 -22.14 4.93 0.12
CA LEU A 147 -21.11 5.95 -0.03
C LEU A 147 -20.62 6.03 -1.49
N LYS A 148 -20.43 4.90 -2.14
CA LYS A 148 -20.04 4.81 -3.56
C LYS A 148 -21.15 5.37 -4.46
N THR A 149 -22.41 5.01 -4.22
CA THR A 149 -23.54 5.54 -4.97
C THR A 149 -23.70 7.05 -4.83
N SER A 150 -23.39 7.60 -3.64
CA SER A 150 -23.42 9.05 -3.40
C SER A 150 -22.17 9.79 -3.91
N GLY A 151 -21.17 9.09 -4.46
CA GLY A 151 -19.93 9.68 -4.98
C GLY A 151 -18.92 10.08 -3.92
N LYS A 152 -19.16 9.76 -2.63
CA LYS A 152 -18.23 10.05 -1.53
C LYS A 152 -17.01 9.15 -1.53
N ILE A 153 -17.14 7.93 -2.07
CA ILE A 153 -16.01 7.04 -2.32
C ILE A 153 -16.04 6.51 -3.75
N GLY A 154 -14.87 6.27 -4.36
CA GLY A 154 -14.76 5.69 -5.70
C GLY A 154 -14.88 4.16 -5.69
N ALA A 155 -14.23 3.54 -4.72
CA ALA A 155 -14.23 2.09 -4.50
C ALA A 155 -14.10 1.81 -2.99
N TRP A 156 -14.30 0.55 -2.60
CA TRP A 156 -14.06 0.13 -1.23
C TRP A 156 -13.30 -1.20 -1.17
N GLY A 157 -12.67 -1.47 -0.05
CA GLY A 157 -11.94 -2.69 0.20
C GLY A 157 -11.85 -3.00 1.69
N VAL A 158 -10.92 -3.88 2.01
CA VAL A 158 -10.68 -4.33 3.38
C VAL A 158 -9.18 -4.28 3.71
N SER A 159 -8.87 -4.42 4.99
CA SER A 159 -7.50 -4.55 5.46
C SER A 159 -7.45 -5.63 6.54
N ASN A 160 -6.33 -6.37 6.57
CA ASN A 160 -6.11 -7.47 7.52
C ASN A 160 -7.16 -8.59 7.46
N PHE A 161 -7.61 -8.92 6.25
CA PHE A 161 -8.46 -10.07 5.99
C PHE A 161 -7.61 -11.24 5.49
N ASP A 162 -7.72 -12.41 6.13
CA ASP A 162 -7.12 -13.63 5.62
C ASP A 162 -7.97 -14.26 4.51
N THR A 163 -7.57 -15.45 4.03
CA THR A 163 -8.30 -16.12 2.94
C THR A 163 -9.73 -16.50 3.36
N ASP A 164 -9.95 -16.88 4.62
CA ASP A 164 -11.26 -17.29 5.12
C ASP A 164 -12.17 -16.08 5.32
N ASP A 165 -11.62 -14.94 5.82
CA ASP A 165 -12.33 -13.66 5.92
C ASP A 165 -12.74 -13.13 4.53
N MET A 166 -11.86 -13.24 3.54
CA MET A 166 -12.15 -12.85 2.16
C MET A 166 -13.25 -13.75 1.54
N GLN A 167 -13.28 -15.03 1.87
CA GLN A 167 -14.35 -15.93 1.41
C GLN A 167 -15.69 -15.57 2.07
N GLU A 168 -15.71 -15.27 3.39
CA GLU A 168 -16.89 -14.77 4.09
C GLU A 168 -17.40 -13.48 3.42
N LEU A 169 -16.49 -12.53 3.14
CA LEU A 169 -16.82 -11.27 2.50
C LEU A 169 -17.48 -11.46 1.14
N LEU A 170 -16.96 -12.35 0.29
CA LEU A 170 -17.56 -12.64 -1.01
C LEU A 170 -18.94 -13.32 -0.90
N GLY A 171 -19.27 -13.88 0.26
CA GLY A 171 -20.56 -14.50 0.55
C GLY A 171 -21.67 -13.54 0.94
N VAL A 172 -21.35 -12.26 1.24
CA VAL A 172 -22.39 -11.25 1.57
C VAL A 172 -22.84 -10.51 0.32
N PRO A 173 -24.07 -9.94 0.30
CA PRO A 173 -24.54 -9.10 -0.80
C PRO A 173 -23.52 -8.00 -1.14
N ASP A 174 -23.24 -7.81 -2.42
CA ASP A 174 -22.26 -6.84 -2.95
C ASP A 174 -20.79 -7.05 -2.51
N GLY A 175 -20.50 -8.08 -1.71
CA GLY A 175 -19.15 -8.38 -1.22
C GLY A 175 -18.13 -8.62 -2.34
N ALA A 176 -18.58 -9.07 -3.51
CA ALA A 176 -17.73 -9.27 -4.69
C ALA A 176 -17.22 -7.94 -5.31
N ASN A 177 -17.74 -6.78 -4.89
CA ASN A 177 -17.27 -5.46 -5.31
C ASN A 177 -16.01 -4.99 -4.59
N VAL A 178 -15.44 -5.82 -3.68
CA VAL A 178 -14.19 -5.53 -2.98
C VAL A 178 -13.06 -5.24 -3.97
N ALA A 179 -12.44 -4.07 -3.83
CA ALA A 179 -11.43 -3.59 -4.79
C ALA A 179 -9.99 -3.95 -4.38
N ALA A 180 -9.69 -4.07 -3.08
CA ALA A 180 -8.36 -4.37 -2.57
C ALA A 180 -8.41 -5.01 -1.17
N ASN A 181 -7.31 -5.68 -0.79
CA ASN A 181 -7.04 -6.09 0.58
C ASN A 181 -5.66 -5.56 1.01
N GLN A 182 -5.61 -4.75 2.08
CA GLN A 182 -4.36 -4.22 2.60
C GLN A 182 -3.86 -5.07 3.77
N VAL A 183 -2.64 -5.61 3.67
CA VAL A 183 -2.10 -6.56 4.66
C VAL A 183 -0.62 -6.30 4.94
N LEU A 184 -0.13 -6.80 6.09
CA LEU A 184 1.28 -6.84 6.41
C LEU A 184 2.02 -7.75 5.42
N TYR A 185 2.91 -7.15 4.62
CA TYR A 185 3.71 -7.94 3.69
C TYR A 185 5.07 -7.29 3.43
N ASN A 186 6.13 -8.05 3.69
CA ASN A 186 7.51 -7.66 3.41
C ASN A 186 8.41 -8.91 3.42
N LEU A 187 9.71 -8.75 3.18
CA LEU A 187 10.69 -9.83 3.13
C LEU A 187 10.67 -10.77 4.35
N SER A 188 10.39 -10.26 5.56
CA SER A 188 10.33 -11.07 6.79
C SER A 188 8.93 -11.56 7.15
N ARG A 189 7.88 -10.99 6.52
CA ARG A 189 6.47 -11.30 6.75
C ARG A 189 5.82 -11.83 5.48
N ARG A 190 6.24 -13.02 5.06
CA ARG A 190 5.84 -13.65 3.79
C ARG A 190 4.66 -14.62 3.93
N GLY A 191 4.01 -14.66 5.09
CA GLY A 191 2.93 -15.63 5.40
C GLY A 191 1.83 -15.70 4.34
N ILE A 192 1.46 -14.55 3.77
CA ILE A 192 0.41 -14.43 2.75
C ILE A 192 0.74 -15.12 1.41
N GLU A 193 2.01 -15.39 1.12
CA GLU A 193 2.44 -16.04 -0.13
C GLU A 193 1.95 -17.49 -0.23
N PHE A 194 1.58 -18.12 0.91
CA PHE A 194 1.12 -19.49 0.90
C PHE A 194 -0.27 -19.65 0.28
N ASP A 195 -1.21 -18.77 0.63
CA ASP A 195 -2.61 -18.90 0.19
C ASP A 195 -3.26 -17.56 -0.19
N LEU A 196 -3.18 -16.51 0.64
CA LEU A 196 -3.92 -15.28 0.43
C LEU A 196 -3.48 -14.52 -0.84
N LEU A 197 -2.17 -14.37 -1.06
CA LEU A 197 -1.66 -13.67 -2.25
C LEU A 197 -2.10 -14.36 -3.56
N PRO A 198 -1.84 -15.68 -3.77
CA PRO A 198 -2.31 -16.36 -4.99
C PRO A 198 -3.84 -16.41 -5.09
N TRP A 199 -4.57 -16.46 -3.96
CA TRP A 199 -6.03 -16.39 -3.97
C TRP A 199 -6.53 -15.03 -4.48
N CYS A 200 -5.94 -13.92 -4.00
CA CYS A 200 -6.26 -12.56 -4.45
C CYS A 200 -5.88 -12.35 -5.92
N GLN A 201 -4.68 -12.77 -6.33
CA GLN A 201 -4.21 -12.68 -7.72
C GLN A 201 -5.16 -13.40 -8.69
N SER A 202 -5.63 -14.61 -8.35
CA SER A 202 -6.58 -15.36 -9.17
C SER A 202 -7.92 -14.65 -9.40
N ARG A 203 -8.24 -13.68 -8.54
CA ARG A 203 -9.47 -12.87 -8.57
C ARG A 203 -9.22 -11.42 -8.98
N LYS A 204 -7.98 -11.08 -9.32
CA LYS A 204 -7.58 -9.71 -9.66
C LYS A 204 -7.92 -8.69 -8.56
N ILE A 205 -7.80 -9.10 -7.29
CA ILE A 205 -7.93 -8.24 -6.13
C ILE A 205 -6.51 -7.85 -5.70
N PRO A 206 -6.05 -6.61 -5.91
CA PRO A 206 -4.73 -6.18 -5.52
C PRO A 206 -4.51 -6.30 -4.01
N ILE A 207 -3.26 -6.65 -3.63
CA ILE A 207 -2.77 -6.58 -2.26
C ILE A 207 -2.05 -5.24 -2.07
N MET A 208 -2.41 -4.49 -1.03
CA MET A 208 -1.65 -3.32 -0.60
C MET A 208 -0.74 -3.72 0.56
N ALA A 209 0.58 -3.69 0.33
CA ALA A 209 1.58 -4.12 1.31
C ALA A 209 1.94 -2.98 2.26
N TYR A 210 1.44 -3.02 3.51
CA TYR A 210 1.87 -2.06 4.53
C TYR A 210 3.11 -2.57 5.29
N SER A 211 3.84 -1.65 5.94
CA SER A 211 5.14 -1.90 6.59
C SER A 211 6.14 -2.66 5.69
N PRO A 212 6.34 -2.20 4.44
CA PRO A 212 7.09 -2.94 3.42
C PRO A 212 8.57 -3.15 3.77
N ILE A 213 9.11 -2.39 4.72
CA ILE A 213 10.47 -2.51 5.24
C ILE A 213 10.52 -2.89 6.73
N GLU A 214 9.43 -3.50 7.29
CA GLU A 214 9.31 -3.91 8.70
C GLU A 214 9.71 -2.78 9.67
N GLN A 215 9.22 -1.55 9.44
CA GLN A 215 9.59 -0.35 10.23
C GLN A 215 11.11 -0.11 10.33
N GLY A 216 11.87 -0.60 9.34
CA GLY A 216 13.34 -0.50 9.29
C GLY A 216 14.09 -1.68 9.91
N ASN A 217 13.42 -2.61 10.59
CA ASN A 217 14.09 -3.72 11.29
C ASN A 217 14.85 -4.65 10.35
N ILE A 218 14.36 -4.89 9.12
CA ILE A 218 15.04 -5.76 8.15
C ILE A 218 16.27 -5.12 7.51
N LEU A 219 16.43 -3.80 7.58
CA LEU A 219 17.48 -3.06 6.85
C LEU A 219 18.91 -3.39 7.31
N HIS A 220 19.04 -4.02 8.47
CA HIS A 220 20.32 -4.44 9.04
C HIS A 220 20.68 -5.90 8.70
N HIS A 221 19.85 -6.62 7.94
CA HIS A 221 20.12 -8.00 7.58
C HIS A 221 21.33 -8.09 6.65
N PRO A 222 22.38 -8.91 6.99
CA PRO A 222 23.64 -8.94 6.24
C PRO A 222 23.50 -9.23 4.75
N GLU A 223 22.62 -10.17 4.39
CA GLU A 223 22.40 -10.55 3.00
C GLU A 223 21.68 -9.46 2.21
N LEU A 224 20.69 -8.78 2.82
CA LEU A 224 20.03 -7.63 2.20
C LEU A 224 21.04 -6.50 1.92
N ILE A 225 21.92 -6.20 2.88
CA ILE A 225 22.98 -5.20 2.73
C ILE A 225 23.96 -5.61 1.60
N ARG A 226 24.39 -6.89 1.60
CA ARG A 226 25.34 -7.41 0.61
C ARG A 226 24.81 -7.26 -0.82
N ILE A 227 23.57 -7.68 -1.03
CA ILE A 227 22.94 -7.62 -2.36
C ILE A 227 22.71 -6.17 -2.77
N ALA A 228 22.07 -5.35 -1.92
CA ALA A 228 21.82 -3.94 -2.20
C ALA A 228 23.10 -3.19 -2.64
N LYS A 229 24.21 -3.44 -1.94
CA LYS A 229 25.52 -2.84 -2.28
C LYS A 229 25.99 -3.20 -3.68
N ALA A 230 25.73 -4.42 -4.17
CA ALA A 230 26.13 -4.86 -5.52
C ALA A 230 25.40 -4.04 -6.61
N TYR A 231 24.22 -3.51 -6.31
CA TYR A 231 23.41 -2.67 -7.20
C TYR A 231 23.54 -1.17 -6.89
N GLN A 232 24.45 -0.77 -6.01
CA GLN A 232 24.61 0.62 -5.54
C GLN A 232 23.30 1.18 -4.95
N ALA A 233 22.44 0.30 -4.43
CA ALA A 233 21.17 0.60 -3.81
C ALA A 233 21.24 0.52 -2.29
N THR A 234 20.25 1.09 -1.61
CA THR A 234 20.06 0.88 -0.18
C THR A 234 19.29 -0.42 0.10
N PRO A 235 19.44 -1.00 1.30
CA PRO A 235 18.61 -2.14 1.71
C PRO A 235 17.09 -1.86 1.63
N ALA A 236 16.66 -0.61 1.86
CA ALA A 236 15.26 -0.21 1.73
C ALA A 236 14.78 -0.31 0.27
N GLN A 237 15.55 0.22 -0.68
CA GLN A 237 15.23 0.12 -2.10
C GLN A 237 15.10 -1.35 -2.55
N LEU A 238 16.03 -2.22 -2.13
CA LEU A 238 15.98 -3.64 -2.49
C LEU A 238 14.74 -4.34 -1.88
N ALA A 239 14.39 -4.01 -0.63
CA ALA A 239 13.20 -4.56 0.02
C ALA A 239 11.89 -4.09 -0.65
N LEU A 240 11.83 -2.85 -1.13
CA LEU A 240 10.70 -2.32 -1.89
C LEU A 240 10.62 -2.96 -3.28
N ALA A 241 11.74 -3.10 -3.99
CA ALA A 241 11.83 -3.75 -5.28
C ALA A 241 11.34 -5.21 -5.21
N PHE A 242 11.67 -5.94 -4.13
CA PHE A 242 11.17 -7.30 -3.91
C PHE A 242 9.64 -7.38 -3.94
N LEU A 243 8.95 -6.40 -3.37
CA LEU A 243 7.48 -6.37 -3.37
C LEU A 243 6.91 -5.96 -4.72
N LEU A 244 7.57 -5.03 -5.42
CA LEU A 244 7.15 -4.56 -6.75
C LEU A 244 7.28 -5.64 -7.84
N GLU A 245 8.13 -6.65 -7.64
CA GLU A 245 8.22 -7.84 -8.50
C GLU A 245 7.01 -8.78 -8.39
N ARG A 246 6.12 -8.55 -7.43
CA ARG A 246 4.94 -9.41 -7.22
C ARG A 246 3.73 -8.85 -7.97
N ASP A 247 3.15 -9.65 -8.85
CA ASP A 247 1.95 -9.27 -9.59
C ASP A 247 0.82 -8.86 -8.63
N GLY A 248 0.20 -7.71 -8.91
CA GLY A 248 -0.96 -7.22 -8.16
C GLY A 248 -0.64 -6.71 -6.76
N VAL A 249 0.63 -6.35 -6.47
CA VAL A 249 1.04 -5.78 -5.18
C VAL A 249 1.29 -4.28 -5.30
N ILE A 250 0.64 -3.49 -4.45
CA ILE A 250 0.84 -2.06 -4.26
C ILE A 250 1.66 -1.87 -2.99
N VAL A 251 2.76 -1.14 -3.06
CA VAL A 251 3.71 -0.95 -1.96
C VAL A 251 3.59 0.46 -1.40
N ILE A 252 3.38 0.60 -0.08
CA ILE A 252 3.10 1.90 0.56
C ILE A 252 4.11 2.22 1.69
N PRO A 253 5.40 2.49 1.35
CA PRO A 253 6.37 2.91 2.34
C PRO A 253 6.01 4.28 2.94
N LYS A 254 6.31 4.46 4.24
CA LYS A 254 6.13 5.74 4.93
C LYS A 254 7.47 6.43 5.12
N THR A 255 7.51 7.73 4.82
CA THR A 255 8.62 8.59 5.22
C THR A 255 8.12 10.02 5.44
N SER A 256 8.74 10.74 6.40
CA SER A 256 8.53 12.18 6.63
C SER A 256 9.69 13.02 6.08
N ASN A 257 10.52 12.43 5.19
CA ASN A 257 11.69 13.06 4.59
C ASN A 257 11.61 12.98 3.07
N ALA A 258 11.63 14.14 2.40
CA ALA A 258 11.52 14.23 0.94
C ALA A 258 12.67 13.54 0.18
N GLU A 259 13.88 13.54 0.73
CA GLU A 259 15.02 12.84 0.11
C GLU A 259 14.81 11.32 0.15
N ARG A 260 14.27 10.80 1.28
CA ARG A 260 13.91 9.38 1.38
C ARG A 260 12.71 9.02 0.50
N ALA A 261 11.79 9.95 0.24
CA ALA A 261 10.73 9.72 -0.73
C ALA A 261 11.31 9.49 -2.14
N ALA A 262 12.29 10.30 -2.55
CA ALA A 262 13.03 10.10 -3.80
C ALA A 262 13.83 8.79 -3.79
N GLU A 263 14.53 8.48 -2.69
CA GLU A 263 15.24 7.21 -2.51
C GLU A 263 14.30 6.00 -2.66
N ASN A 264 13.13 6.03 -2.02
CA ASN A 264 12.14 4.96 -2.16
C ASN A 264 11.67 4.81 -3.61
N ARG A 265 11.43 5.93 -4.31
CA ARG A 265 11.01 5.92 -5.71
C ARG A 265 12.02 5.25 -6.63
N ASP A 266 13.29 5.44 -6.38
CA ASP A 266 14.37 4.89 -7.20
C ASP A 266 14.43 3.35 -7.18
N CYS A 267 13.73 2.68 -6.24
CA CYS A 267 13.64 1.22 -6.21
C CYS A 267 13.02 0.62 -7.48
N VAL A 268 12.21 1.40 -8.21
CA VAL A 268 11.54 0.98 -9.45
C VAL A 268 12.55 0.64 -10.57
N SER A 269 13.73 1.27 -10.56
CA SER A 269 14.75 1.11 -11.59
C SER A 269 15.77 0.00 -11.28
N LEU A 270 15.57 -0.78 -10.20
CA LEU A 270 16.48 -1.88 -9.85
C LEU A 270 16.21 -3.11 -10.71
N ASP A 271 17.18 -3.49 -11.53
CA ASP A 271 17.18 -4.72 -12.32
C ASP A 271 17.99 -5.81 -11.59
N ILE A 272 17.32 -6.56 -10.73
CA ILE A 272 17.93 -7.59 -9.88
C ILE A 272 17.97 -8.92 -10.61
N THR A 273 19.11 -9.61 -10.58
CA THR A 273 19.27 -10.91 -11.22
C THR A 273 18.50 -12.02 -10.50
N ASP A 274 18.10 -13.06 -11.25
CA ASP A 274 17.45 -14.26 -10.68
C ASP A 274 18.30 -14.91 -9.57
N GLU A 275 19.63 -14.87 -9.69
CA GLU A 275 20.56 -15.40 -8.68
C GLU A 275 20.46 -14.63 -7.36
N ASP A 276 20.40 -13.29 -7.43
CA ASP A 276 20.30 -12.47 -6.23
C ASP A 276 18.88 -12.53 -5.62
N TRP A 277 17.81 -12.72 -6.43
CA TRP A 277 16.47 -13.04 -5.92
C TRP A 277 16.44 -14.37 -5.18
N GLN A 278 17.09 -15.42 -5.71
CA GLN A 278 17.21 -16.72 -5.03
C GLN A 278 18.00 -16.60 -3.72
N ALA A 279 19.05 -15.77 -3.68
CA ALA A 279 19.80 -15.52 -2.46
C ALA A 279 18.95 -14.82 -1.39
N LEU A 280 18.08 -13.87 -1.79
CA LEU A 280 17.09 -13.25 -0.89
C LEU A 280 16.05 -14.28 -0.40
N ASP A 281 15.55 -15.15 -1.27
CA ASP A 281 14.62 -16.22 -0.89
C ASP A 281 15.26 -17.22 0.09
N ALA A 282 16.56 -17.48 -0.04
CA ALA A 282 17.29 -18.32 0.92
C ALA A 282 17.44 -17.63 2.29
N ALA A 283 17.68 -16.32 2.30
CA ALA A 283 17.82 -15.52 3.53
C ALA A 283 16.46 -15.24 4.23
N PHE A 284 15.41 -15.11 3.45
CA PHE A 284 14.03 -14.83 3.88
C PHE A 284 13.09 -15.87 3.24
N PRO A 285 13.07 -17.13 3.72
CA PRO A 285 12.38 -18.21 3.02
C PRO A 285 10.86 -18.01 2.99
N PRO A 286 10.22 -18.29 1.84
CA PRO A 286 8.77 -18.29 1.74
C PRO A 286 8.14 -19.33 2.68
N PRO A 287 6.86 -19.18 3.06
CA PRO A 287 6.19 -20.09 3.98
C PRO A 287 6.00 -21.49 3.35
N ALA A 288 6.38 -22.53 4.09
CA ALA A 288 6.17 -23.93 3.67
C ALA A 288 4.74 -24.45 4.03
N LYS A 289 3.98 -23.69 4.82
CA LYS A 289 2.61 -24.01 5.27
C LYS A 289 1.82 -22.74 5.59
N LYS A 290 0.48 -22.86 5.62
CA LYS A 290 -0.40 -21.75 6.06
C LYS A 290 0.02 -21.28 7.46
N LYS A 291 0.11 -19.98 7.62
CA LYS A 291 0.31 -19.29 8.90
C LYS A 291 -0.89 -18.36 9.14
N PRO A 292 -1.23 -18.09 10.41
CA PRO A 292 -2.18 -17.02 10.72
C PRO A 292 -1.72 -15.72 10.09
N LEU A 293 -2.67 -14.89 9.65
CA LEU A 293 -2.36 -13.55 9.13
C LEU A 293 -1.70 -12.72 10.24
N GLU A 294 -0.52 -12.20 9.95
CA GLU A 294 0.21 -11.34 10.86
C GLU A 294 -0.26 -9.89 10.72
N MET A 295 -0.29 -9.16 11.83
CA MET A 295 -0.64 -7.74 11.92
C MET A 295 0.37 -7.01 12.81
N LEU A 296 0.51 -5.69 12.64
CA LEU A 296 1.28 -4.79 13.52
C LEU A 296 0.34 -3.84 14.24
#